data_244d87d09920f1f8018319bd95c44b21
#
_entry.id   244d87d09920f1f8018319bd95c44b21
#
_cell.length_a   1.000
_cell.length_b   1.000
_cell.length_c   1.000
_cell.angle_alpha   90.00
_cell.angle_beta   90.00
_cell.angle_gamma   90.00
#
_symmetry.space_group_name_H-M   'P 1'
#
loop_
_entity.id
_entity.type
_entity.pdbx_description
1 polymer ?
#
loop_
_entity_poly.entity_id
_entity_poly.type
_entity_poly.pdbx_seq_one_letter_code
_entity_poly.pdbx_strand_id
1 'polypeptide(L)'
;MAHLLAQIGPGISPRLPELQTCRSAEASSTKPIIMQGFRYRPELLEGLPEEVTKELKKYEDWFWLDAPKLKTISDRFANELEKGLTIEGGSVPMNVTWIMKYPTGQEQGRVLTVDLGGTNIRVCDVCLFAGKRDFEQRQRKYKLPEEVKTTTKEALWGFIADQIKSFLSESHSGLSIENPLPMAFTFSFPVEQKSIRSGILQRWTKNFNVSGVVGHDVVPQLEEELAKKNVPVRIVALVNDTAGTLVASHYRDPQVKIGSIFSTGCNAAYMEECRLIPKLRGSGLPEDAIVIINTEYGAFDNERKILPLTPFDRQLDDESAHPGRQIYEKMVSGLYIGEMLRLVMLRMHEEGMLFKGKDVSRLRTANSLETSFLSAVEMDMSESLTDVKRVFKESLNLEVAQGELKACSYLIGLISMRAARLYACGIAAICKKKGIRQCHVGVDGTVFSKYSMLKGRAVQGLRDIFDWEGDRLDLIALNTAEDGSGVGAALVASVALHPSELEECTAEEYM
;
A
#
# COMPACT_ATOMS: atom_id res chain seq x y z
N MET A 1 44.29 -32.18 -41.39
CA MET A 1 43.45 -32.11 -42.60
C MET A 1 42.65 -30.82 -42.49
N ALA A 2 43.12 -29.78 -42.87
CA ALA A 2 43.38 -28.97 -44.05
C ALA A 2 42.25 -29.06 -45.08
N HIS A 3 41.75 -27.92 -45.43
CA HIS A 3 40.80 -27.53 -46.51
C HIS A 3 39.28 -27.53 -46.14
N LEU A 4 38.72 -26.43 -45.89
CA LEU A 4 38.16 -25.48 -46.86
C LEU A 4 37.99 -24.07 -46.22
N LEU A 5 38.90 -23.20 -46.56
CA LEU A 5 38.76 -21.76 -46.49
C LEU A 5 38.26 -21.29 -47.88
N ALA A 6 37.28 -20.50 -47.92
CA ALA A 6 37.21 -19.27 -48.70
C ALA A 6 35.76 -18.92 -49.12
N GLN A 7 35.50 -17.66 -48.94
CA GLN A 7 34.43 -16.83 -49.49
C GLN A 7 33.20 -16.64 -48.56
N ILE A 8 33.23 -15.49 -47.84
CA ILE A 8 32.23 -14.41 -47.95
C ILE A 8 32.80 -13.19 -47.22
N GLY A 9 32.74 -12.05 -47.88
CA GLY A 9 33.40 -10.79 -47.58
C GLY A 9 32.87 -10.02 -46.34
N PRO A 10 33.45 -8.85 -46.04
CA PRO A 10 33.30 -8.16 -44.76
C PRO A 10 32.04 -7.29 -44.72
N GLY A 11 31.30 -7.35 -43.65
CA GLY A 11 30.30 -6.35 -43.31
C GLY A 11 29.02 -6.90 -42.75
N ILE A 12 28.91 -6.86 -41.41
CA ILE A 12 27.80 -6.32 -40.62
C ILE A 12 28.08 -6.72 -39.17
N SER A 13 28.63 -5.77 -38.40
CA SER A 13 28.64 -5.78 -36.96
C SER A 13 27.21 -5.49 -36.47
N PRO A 14 26.62 -6.27 -35.55
CA PRO A 14 25.35 -5.88 -34.94
C PRO A 14 25.60 -4.72 -33.98
N ARG A 15 25.13 -3.54 -34.33
CA ARG A 15 25.03 -2.40 -33.44
C ARG A 15 24.01 -2.74 -32.36
N LEU A 16 24.43 -2.69 -31.10
CA LEU A 16 23.57 -2.58 -29.94
C LEU A 16 22.68 -1.32 -30.08
N PRO A 17 21.41 -1.37 -29.71
CA PRO A 17 20.58 -0.17 -29.76
C PRO A 17 21.06 0.83 -28.70
N GLU A 18 21.35 2.04 -29.16
CA GLU A 18 21.69 3.20 -28.34
C GLU A 18 20.56 3.47 -27.34
N LEU A 19 20.93 3.65 -26.08
CA LEU A 19 20.09 4.23 -25.04
C LEU A 19 19.63 5.62 -25.50
N GLN A 20 18.38 5.74 -25.90
CA GLN A 20 17.74 7.04 -26.12
C GLN A 20 17.58 7.73 -24.78
N THR A 21 18.45 8.71 -24.54
CA THR A 21 18.22 9.75 -23.55
C THR A 21 16.93 10.49 -23.93
N CYS A 22 15.89 10.38 -23.10
CA CYS A 22 14.70 11.21 -23.22
C CYS A 22 15.09 12.67 -22.97
N ARG A 23 15.34 13.41 -24.05
CA ARG A 23 15.27 14.88 -24.04
C ARG A 23 13.81 15.29 -23.93
N SER A 24 13.56 16.31 -23.11
CA SER A 24 12.33 17.04 -22.95
C SER A 24 11.51 17.13 -24.25
N ALA A 25 10.37 16.44 -24.29
CA ALA A 25 9.38 16.66 -25.32
C ALA A 25 8.66 17.97 -25.03
N GLU A 26 8.68 18.85 -26.00
CA GLU A 26 7.91 20.09 -26.06
C GLU A 26 6.42 19.82 -25.79
N ALA A 27 5.82 20.71 -25.01
CA ALA A 27 4.40 20.70 -24.68
C ALA A 27 3.56 20.81 -25.96
N SER A 28 3.15 19.68 -26.51
CA SER A 28 2.07 19.58 -27.48
C SER A 28 0.75 19.73 -26.75
N SER A 29 -0.02 20.74 -27.12
CA SER A 29 -1.34 21.06 -26.59
C SER A 29 -2.37 19.95 -26.93
N THR A 30 -2.34 18.87 -26.18
CA THR A 30 -3.43 17.90 -26.13
C THR A 30 -4.40 18.32 -25.05
N LYS A 31 -5.52 18.94 -25.44
CA LYS A 31 -6.67 19.22 -24.59
C LYS A 31 -7.15 17.95 -23.88
N PRO A 32 -7.74 18.08 -22.67
CA PRO A 32 -7.86 16.99 -21.70
C PRO A 32 -8.94 15.97 -22.11
N ILE A 33 -8.55 14.98 -22.89
CA ILE A 33 -9.30 13.71 -23.04
C ILE A 33 -9.30 12.92 -21.73
N ILE A 34 -8.38 13.25 -20.81
CA ILE A 34 -8.20 12.55 -19.52
C ILE A 34 -9.35 12.79 -18.54
N MET A 35 -10.09 13.90 -18.64
CA MET A 35 -11.14 14.24 -17.65
C MET A 35 -12.44 13.45 -17.80
N GLN A 36 -12.77 12.90 -18.95
CA GLN A 36 -14.00 12.12 -19.15
C GLN A 36 -13.88 10.66 -18.68
N GLY A 37 -12.70 10.06 -18.71
CA GLY A 37 -12.48 8.67 -18.37
C GLY A 37 -12.57 8.30 -16.88
N PHE A 38 -12.50 9.28 -15.96
CA PHE A 38 -12.57 9.03 -14.51
C PHE A 38 -13.98 9.15 -13.92
N ARG A 39 -14.99 9.52 -14.71
CA ARG A 39 -16.39 9.52 -14.28
C ARG A 39 -16.98 8.11 -14.42
N TYR A 40 -18.00 7.82 -13.62
CA TYR A 40 -18.84 6.65 -13.88
C TYR A 40 -19.50 6.80 -15.27
N ARG A 41 -19.84 5.67 -15.89
CA ARG A 41 -20.32 5.59 -17.28
C ARG A 41 -21.85 5.51 -17.31
N PRO A 42 -22.59 6.63 -17.30
CA PRO A 42 -24.07 6.63 -17.28
C PRO A 42 -24.65 5.99 -18.55
N GLU A 43 -23.93 6.00 -19.67
CA GLU A 43 -24.29 5.31 -20.90
C GLU A 43 -24.47 3.79 -20.74
N LEU A 44 -23.88 3.20 -19.70
CA LEU A 44 -24.09 1.78 -19.39
C LEU A 44 -25.51 1.47 -18.90
N LEU A 45 -26.27 2.46 -18.50
CA LEU A 45 -27.69 2.30 -18.12
C LEU A 45 -28.61 2.21 -19.33
N GLU A 46 -28.14 2.63 -20.51
CA GLU A 46 -28.96 2.65 -21.72
C GLU A 46 -29.32 1.24 -22.20
N GLY A 47 -30.62 1.03 -22.40
CA GLY A 47 -31.19 -0.25 -22.88
C GLY A 47 -31.29 -1.33 -21.79
N LEU A 48 -31.07 -0.99 -20.51
CA LEU A 48 -31.36 -1.91 -19.40
C LEU A 48 -32.84 -1.95 -19.06
N PRO A 49 -33.36 -3.06 -18.50
CA PRO A 49 -34.73 -3.10 -17.94
C PRO A 49 -34.93 -2.00 -16.89
N GLU A 50 -36.13 -1.46 -16.82
CA GLU A 50 -36.47 -0.34 -15.93
C GLU A 50 -36.22 -0.69 -14.45
N GLU A 51 -36.59 -1.90 -14.03
CA GLU A 51 -36.35 -2.42 -12.66
C GLU A 51 -34.88 -2.46 -12.30
N VAL A 52 -34.01 -2.94 -13.24
CA VAL A 52 -32.55 -2.96 -13.05
C VAL A 52 -31.99 -1.54 -12.96
N THR A 53 -32.43 -0.66 -13.86
CA THR A 53 -32.00 0.75 -13.86
C THR A 53 -32.35 1.45 -12.55
N LYS A 54 -33.57 1.21 -12.05
CA LYS A 54 -34.04 1.79 -10.78
C LYS A 54 -33.20 1.33 -9.61
N GLU A 55 -32.86 0.04 -9.53
CA GLU A 55 -32.03 -0.49 -8.46
C GLU A 55 -30.58 0.02 -8.55
N LEU A 56 -30.01 0.11 -9.76
CA LEU A 56 -28.67 0.68 -9.98
C LEU A 56 -28.60 2.16 -9.55
N LYS A 57 -29.66 2.95 -9.79
CA LYS A 57 -29.73 4.33 -9.31
C LYS A 57 -29.80 4.43 -7.80
N LYS A 58 -30.51 3.52 -7.14
CA LYS A 58 -30.52 3.43 -5.67
C LYS A 58 -29.11 3.14 -5.13
N TYR A 59 -28.34 2.24 -5.80
CA TYR A 59 -26.96 1.99 -5.43
C TYR A 59 -26.06 3.19 -5.74
N GLU A 60 -26.33 3.94 -6.81
CA GLU A 60 -25.65 5.20 -7.08
C GLU A 60 -25.82 6.18 -5.90
N ASP A 61 -27.04 6.36 -5.39
CA ASP A 61 -27.30 7.21 -4.22
C ASP A 61 -26.55 6.77 -2.97
N TRP A 62 -26.33 5.46 -2.81
CA TRP A 62 -25.61 4.90 -1.67
C TRP A 62 -24.08 5.02 -1.78
N PHE A 63 -23.55 4.81 -2.99
CA PHE A 63 -22.11 4.79 -3.21
C PHE A 63 -21.54 6.15 -3.63
N TRP A 64 -22.37 7.08 -4.13
CA TRP A 64 -21.90 8.37 -4.57
C TRP A 64 -21.63 9.32 -3.40
N LEU A 65 -20.40 9.83 -3.37
CA LEU A 65 -19.94 10.83 -2.41
C LEU A 65 -19.67 12.13 -3.16
N ASP A 66 -20.53 13.13 -3.01
CA ASP A 66 -20.35 14.47 -3.57
C ASP A 66 -19.27 15.29 -2.82
N ALA A 67 -18.87 16.43 -3.36
CA ALA A 67 -17.85 17.29 -2.75
C ALA A 67 -18.19 17.73 -1.31
N PRO A 68 -19.44 18.16 -0.97
CA PRO A 68 -19.82 18.46 0.41
C PRO A 68 -19.61 17.30 1.39
N LYS A 69 -20.00 16.08 1.00
CA LYS A 69 -19.78 14.88 1.84
C LYS A 69 -18.30 14.61 2.04
N LEU A 70 -17.48 14.68 0.97
CA LEU A 70 -16.03 14.49 1.07
C LEU A 70 -15.36 15.50 1.99
N LYS A 71 -15.73 16.78 1.90
CA LYS A 71 -15.24 17.84 2.79
C LYS A 71 -15.58 17.52 4.24
N THR A 72 -16.84 17.19 4.51
CA THR A 72 -17.29 16.82 5.86
C THR A 72 -16.54 15.62 6.41
N ILE A 73 -16.37 14.56 5.61
CA ILE A 73 -15.62 13.36 6.03
C ILE A 73 -14.16 13.72 6.31
N SER A 74 -13.49 14.47 5.42
CA SER A 74 -12.09 14.83 5.60
C SER A 74 -11.85 15.77 6.79
N ASP A 75 -12.79 16.67 7.12
CA ASP A 75 -12.71 17.53 8.30
C ASP A 75 -12.88 16.73 9.59
N ARG A 76 -13.86 15.83 9.64
CA ARG A 76 -14.04 14.92 10.78
C ARG A 76 -12.84 13.99 10.94
N PHE A 77 -12.30 13.51 9.85
CA PHE A 77 -11.11 12.67 9.85
C PHE A 77 -9.89 13.42 10.41
N ALA A 78 -9.64 14.67 9.98
CA ALA A 78 -8.56 15.50 10.53
C ALA A 78 -8.69 15.67 12.05
N ASN A 79 -9.91 15.86 12.56
CA ASN A 79 -10.18 15.95 13.99
C ASN A 79 -9.88 14.63 14.73
N GLU A 80 -10.18 13.48 14.12
CA GLU A 80 -9.86 12.16 14.73
C GLU A 80 -8.34 11.89 14.73
N LEU A 81 -7.61 12.33 13.70
CA LEU A 81 -6.14 12.27 13.71
C LEU A 81 -5.56 13.14 14.83
N GLU A 82 -6.11 14.32 15.07
CA GLU A 82 -5.69 15.20 16.18
C GLU A 82 -5.96 14.54 17.54
N LYS A 83 -7.15 14.00 17.75
CA LYS A 83 -7.49 13.25 18.98
C LYS A 83 -6.55 12.07 19.18
N GLY A 84 -6.22 11.34 18.11
CA GLY A 84 -5.32 10.19 18.15
C GLY A 84 -3.92 10.52 18.67
N LEU A 85 -3.44 11.76 18.53
CA LEU A 85 -2.19 12.22 19.13
C LEU A 85 -2.31 12.56 20.63
N THR A 86 -3.50 12.88 21.10
CA THR A 86 -3.74 13.36 22.48
C THR A 86 -4.21 12.28 23.44
N ILE A 87 -4.90 11.25 22.92
CA ILE A 87 -5.56 10.22 23.73
C ILE A 87 -4.94 8.86 23.38
N GLU A 88 -4.34 8.22 24.35
CA GLU A 88 -3.88 6.84 24.23
C GLU A 88 -5.09 5.91 23.99
N GLY A 89 -5.04 5.14 22.89
CA GLY A 89 -6.15 4.29 22.50
C GLY A 89 -7.31 4.99 21.79
N GLY A 90 -7.12 6.18 21.21
CA GLY A 90 -8.09 6.85 20.31
C GLY A 90 -8.53 5.95 19.14
N SER A 91 -9.61 6.33 18.42
CA SER A 91 -10.13 5.55 17.29
C SER A 91 -9.08 5.36 16.19
N VAL A 92 -8.26 6.40 15.93
CA VAL A 92 -7.08 6.34 15.07
C VAL A 92 -5.84 6.33 15.95
N PRO A 93 -5.01 5.27 15.91
CA PRO A 93 -3.92 5.07 16.86
C PRO A 93 -2.84 6.15 16.88
N MET A 94 -2.45 6.68 15.72
CA MET A 94 -1.40 7.71 15.59
C MET A 94 -0.11 7.29 16.31
N ASN A 95 0.48 6.17 15.88
CA ASN A 95 1.63 5.55 16.54
C ASN A 95 2.92 6.32 16.26
N VAL A 96 3.69 6.59 17.30
CA VAL A 96 5.03 7.18 17.19
C VAL A 96 6.03 6.12 16.76
N THR A 97 6.79 6.37 15.69
CA THR A 97 7.74 5.39 15.11
C THR A 97 9.19 5.56 15.57
N TRP A 98 9.49 6.65 16.29
CA TRP A 98 10.85 7.01 16.72
C TRP A 98 11.83 7.27 15.56
N ILE A 99 11.35 7.47 14.35
CA ILE A 99 12.13 7.96 13.22
C ILE A 99 12.14 9.50 13.30
N MET A 100 13.25 10.06 13.75
CA MET A 100 13.35 11.46 14.22
C MET A 100 13.86 12.44 13.17
N LYS A 101 14.18 11.97 11.97
CA LYS A 101 14.68 12.84 10.88
C LYS A 101 14.48 12.18 9.53
N TYR A 102 14.42 13.00 8.49
CA TYR A 102 14.49 12.51 7.12
C TYR A 102 15.92 12.17 6.72
N PRO A 103 16.11 11.26 5.77
CA PRO A 103 17.40 11.04 5.16
C PRO A 103 17.85 12.30 4.39
N THR A 104 19.16 12.53 4.40
CA THR A 104 19.80 13.74 3.85
C THR A 104 20.30 13.56 2.42
N GLY A 105 20.48 12.30 2.00
CA GLY A 105 21.16 11.94 0.77
C GLY A 105 22.66 11.66 0.97
N GLN A 106 23.13 11.70 2.21
CA GLN A 106 24.53 11.35 2.58
C GLN A 106 24.61 9.97 3.23
N GLU A 107 23.51 9.25 3.28
CA GLU A 107 23.43 7.89 3.80
C GLU A 107 24.28 6.97 2.91
N GLN A 108 25.10 6.12 3.55
CA GLN A 108 25.99 5.17 2.88
C GLN A 108 26.10 3.88 3.68
N GLY A 109 26.55 2.83 3.00
CA GLY A 109 26.86 1.55 3.60
C GLY A 109 25.78 0.51 3.41
N ARG A 110 26.07 -0.69 3.87
CA ARG A 110 25.27 -1.91 3.68
C ARG A 110 24.34 -2.14 4.85
N VAL A 111 23.09 -2.41 4.54
CA VAL A 111 22.04 -2.75 5.51
C VAL A 111 21.21 -3.92 4.98
N LEU A 112 21.06 -4.95 5.79
CA LEU A 112 20.07 -5.99 5.53
C LEU A 112 18.68 -5.49 5.91
N THR A 113 17.67 -5.78 5.10
CA THR A 113 16.27 -5.51 5.47
C THR A 113 15.44 -6.77 5.34
N VAL A 114 14.53 -6.96 6.30
CA VAL A 114 13.60 -8.08 6.32
C VAL A 114 12.20 -7.53 6.44
N ASP A 115 11.34 -7.87 5.49
CA ASP A 115 9.94 -7.42 5.46
C ASP A 115 9.01 -8.62 5.68
N LEU A 116 8.30 -8.63 6.80
CA LEU A 116 7.25 -9.62 7.09
C LEU A 116 5.90 -9.11 6.57
N GLY A 117 5.56 -9.52 5.37
CA GLY A 117 4.24 -9.28 4.79
C GLY A 117 3.18 -10.32 5.17
N GLY A 118 1.98 -10.17 4.60
CA GLY A 118 0.87 -11.11 4.85
C GLY A 118 1.04 -12.51 4.21
N THR A 119 1.80 -12.61 3.12
CA THR A 119 1.94 -13.84 2.32
C THR A 119 3.38 -14.27 2.08
N ASN A 120 4.31 -13.33 2.21
CA ASN A 120 5.73 -13.57 1.93
C ASN A 120 6.59 -12.87 2.96
N ILE A 121 7.79 -13.40 3.15
CA ILE A 121 8.91 -12.71 3.76
C ILE A 121 9.82 -12.27 2.61
N ARG A 122 10.27 -11.02 2.66
CA ARG A 122 11.25 -10.49 1.73
C ARG A 122 12.53 -10.16 2.49
N VAL A 123 13.65 -10.68 2.04
CA VAL A 123 14.98 -10.36 2.55
C VAL A 123 15.71 -9.59 1.47
N CYS A 124 16.22 -8.41 1.81
CA CYS A 124 16.95 -7.55 0.89
C CYS A 124 18.30 -7.16 1.51
N ASP A 125 19.34 -7.21 0.72
CA ASP A 125 20.63 -6.60 0.99
C ASP A 125 20.69 -5.29 0.22
N VAL A 126 20.79 -4.16 0.92
CA VAL A 126 20.71 -2.81 0.34
C VAL A 126 22.03 -2.09 0.58
N CYS A 127 22.64 -1.59 -0.49
CA CYS A 127 23.80 -0.73 -0.46
C CYS A 127 23.41 0.71 -0.80
N LEU A 128 23.69 1.63 0.10
CA LEU A 128 23.43 3.06 -0.04
C LEU A 128 24.71 3.81 -0.44
N PHE A 129 24.62 4.76 -1.36
CA PHE A 129 25.75 5.53 -1.86
C PHE A 129 25.64 7.02 -1.51
N ALA A 130 26.55 7.51 -0.69
CA ALA A 130 26.56 8.91 -0.26
C ALA A 130 26.55 9.89 -1.43
N GLY A 131 25.72 10.94 -1.33
CA GLY A 131 25.65 12.06 -2.27
C GLY A 131 24.93 11.77 -3.60
N LYS A 132 24.58 10.53 -3.88
CA LYS A 132 23.92 10.15 -5.15
C LYS A 132 22.40 10.03 -5.02
N ARG A 133 21.87 9.89 -3.80
CA ARG A 133 20.46 9.51 -3.53
C ARG A 133 20.07 8.26 -4.33
N ASP A 134 21.00 7.32 -4.42
CA ASP A 134 20.90 6.09 -5.19
C ASP A 134 21.29 4.90 -4.32
N PHE A 135 20.87 3.73 -4.74
CA PHE A 135 21.12 2.49 -4.01
C PHE A 135 21.16 1.31 -4.98
N GLU A 136 21.81 0.26 -4.58
CA GLU A 136 21.70 -1.06 -5.19
C GLU A 136 21.10 -2.04 -4.21
N GLN A 137 20.39 -3.03 -4.71
CA GLN A 137 19.80 -4.04 -3.86
C GLN A 137 19.79 -5.42 -4.52
N ARG A 138 20.00 -6.44 -3.68
CA ARG A 138 19.73 -7.83 -3.98
C ARG A 138 18.62 -8.32 -3.06
N GLN A 139 17.59 -8.99 -3.60
CA GLN A 139 16.48 -9.42 -2.80
C GLN A 139 16.02 -10.83 -3.13
N ARG A 140 15.43 -11.49 -2.13
CA ARG A 140 14.72 -12.74 -2.30
C ARG A 140 13.40 -12.72 -1.55
N LYS A 141 12.36 -13.28 -2.19
CA LYS A 141 11.04 -13.48 -1.58
C LYS A 141 10.87 -14.95 -1.25
N TYR A 142 10.43 -15.22 -0.03
CA TYR A 142 10.10 -16.54 0.46
C TYR A 142 8.62 -16.58 0.79
N LYS A 143 7.91 -17.60 0.26
CA LYS A 143 6.51 -17.80 0.59
C LYS A 143 6.36 -18.16 2.07
N LEU A 144 5.46 -17.48 2.77
CA LEU A 144 5.13 -17.80 4.15
C LEU A 144 4.10 -18.94 4.16
N PRO A 145 4.42 -20.13 4.74
CA PRO A 145 3.46 -21.21 4.89
C PRO A 145 2.27 -20.78 5.77
N GLU A 146 1.06 -21.22 5.45
CA GLU A 146 -0.13 -20.86 6.24
C GLU A 146 -0.03 -21.36 7.68
N GLU A 147 0.60 -22.50 7.89
CA GLU A 147 0.81 -23.11 9.21
C GLU A 147 1.64 -22.21 10.12
N VAL A 148 2.57 -21.42 9.56
CA VAL A 148 3.43 -20.51 10.32
C VAL A 148 2.65 -19.30 10.83
N LYS A 149 1.53 -18.95 10.21
CA LYS A 149 0.69 -17.82 10.62
C LYS A 149 -0.16 -18.10 11.85
N THR A 150 -0.37 -19.36 12.21
CA THR A 150 -1.28 -19.79 13.30
C THR A 150 -0.60 -20.72 14.30
N THR A 151 0.71 -20.55 14.51
CA THR A 151 1.55 -21.42 15.34
C THR A 151 2.07 -20.67 16.60
N THR A 152 3.27 -21.06 17.08
CA THR A 152 3.94 -20.42 18.22
C THR A 152 4.96 -19.38 17.75
N LYS A 153 5.37 -18.49 18.66
CA LYS A 153 6.39 -17.49 18.38
C LYS A 153 7.71 -18.12 17.92
N GLU A 154 8.13 -19.24 18.53
CA GLU A 154 9.37 -19.94 18.21
C GLU A 154 9.35 -20.45 16.76
N ALA A 155 8.23 -20.97 16.29
CA ALA A 155 8.09 -21.47 14.93
C ALA A 155 8.10 -20.33 13.91
N LEU A 156 7.40 -19.20 14.20
CA LEU A 156 7.40 -18.02 13.32
C LEU A 156 8.81 -17.40 13.23
N TRP A 157 9.38 -17.05 14.37
CA TRP A 157 10.69 -16.38 14.40
C TRP A 157 11.81 -17.29 13.92
N GLY A 158 11.73 -18.59 14.26
CA GLY A 158 12.66 -19.61 13.76
C GLY A 158 12.59 -19.74 12.24
N PHE A 159 11.41 -19.73 11.65
CA PHE A 159 11.24 -19.73 10.19
C PHE A 159 11.90 -18.49 9.56
N ILE A 160 11.66 -17.30 10.12
CA ILE A 160 12.25 -16.05 9.61
C ILE A 160 13.78 -16.10 9.70
N ALA A 161 14.33 -16.54 10.83
CA ALA A 161 15.78 -16.67 11.01
C ALA A 161 16.42 -17.66 10.02
N ASP A 162 15.71 -18.75 9.66
CA ASP A 162 16.19 -19.70 8.64
C ASP A 162 16.25 -19.06 7.24
N GLN A 163 15.24 -18.24 6.88
CA GLN A 163 15.25 -17.57 5.58
C GLN A 163 16.37 -16.52 5.51
N ILE A 164 16.62 -15.78 6.59
CA ILE A 164 17.75 -14.83 6.67
C ILE A 164 19.08 -15.58 6.54
N LYS A 165 19.25 -16.67 7.27
CA LYS A 165 20.46 -17.51 7.19
C LYS A 165 20.69 -18.04 5.78
N SER A 166 19.67 -18.55 5.14
CA SER A 166 19.72 -19.04 3.76
C SER A 166 20.16 -17.94 2.79
N PHE A 167 19.56 -16.76 2.89
CA PHE A 167 19.92 -15.63 2.04
C PHE A 167 21.38 -15.20 2.21
N LEU A 168 21.86 -15.08 3.46
CA LEU A 168 23.22 -14.67 3.75
C LEU A 168 24.26 -15.70 3.29
N SER A 169 23.96 -17.00 3.41
CA SER A 169 24.88 -18.06 3.00
C SER A 169 25.18 -18.07 1.49
N GLU A 170 24.28 -17.50 0.68
CA GLU A 170 24.46 -17.41 -0.77
C GLU A 170 25.11 -16.10 -1.22
N SER A 171 25.01 -15.06 -0.39
CA SER A 171 25.32 -13.68 -0.79
C SER A 171 26.53 -13.10 -0.07
N HIS A 172 26.94 -13.66 1.06
CA HIS A 172 27.96 -13.07 1.93
C HIS A 172 28.95 -14.10 2.44
N SER A 173 30.17 -14.04 1.93
CA SER A 173 31.33 -14.76 2.50
C SER A 173 32.09 -13.82 3.45
N GLY A 174 32.18 -14.16 4.74
CA GLY A 174 33.01 -13.42 5.70
C GLY A 174 32.25 -12.71 6.83
N LEU A 175 30.93 -12.78 6.89
CA LEU A 175 30.16 -12.27 8.04
C LEU A 175 30.48 -13.10 9.29
N SER A 176 30.68 -12.44 10.42
CA SER A 176 30.92 -13.09 11.73
C SER A 176 29.95 -12.52 12.79
N ILE A 177 29.82 -13.29 13.88
CA ILE A 177 28.99 -12.84 15.03
C ILE A 177 29.66 -11.66 15.74
N GLU A 178 30.98 -11.54 15.67
CA GLU A 178 31.74 -10.42 16.26
C GLU A 178 31.50 -9.11 15.47
N ASN A 179 31.23 -9.21 14.16
CA ASN A 179 30.89 -8.05 13.31
C ASN A 179 29.58 -8.33 12.58
N PRO A 180 28.41 -8.24 13.26
CA PRO A 180 27.12 -8.55 12.68
C PRO A 180 26.65 -7.45 11.72
N LEU A 181 26.07 -7.86 10.59
CA LEU A 181 25.48 -6.94 9.63
C LEU A 181 24.28 -6.20 10.24
N PRO A 182 24.19 -4.86 10.16
CA PRO A 182 23.03 -4.13 10.60
C PRO A 182 21.79 -4.54 9.82
N MET A 183 20.69 -4.77 10.53
CA MET A 183 19.42 -5.19 9.95
C MET A 183 18.26 -4.28 10.37
N ALA A 184 17.46 -3.80 9.41
CA ALA A 184 16.15 -3.25 9.68
C ALA A 184 15.08 -4.32 9.52
N PHE A 185 14.16 -4.38 10.48
CA PHE A 185 13.02 -5.29 10.42
C PHE A 185 11.74 -4.52 10.10
N THR A 186 11.20 -4.69 8.89
CA THR A 186 9.90 -4.15 8.51
C THR A 186 8.80 -5.09 9.01
N PHE A 187 7.99 -4.55 9.90
CA PHE A 187 6.93 -5.28 10.58
C PHE A 187 5.61 -4.54 10.41
N SER A 188 4.85 -4.96 9.41
CA SER A 188 3.61 -4.30 8.95
C SER A 188 2.39 -4.73 9.77
N PHE A 189 2.48 -4.62 11.10
CA PHE A 189 1.41 -4.88 12.06
C PHE A 189 1.34 -3.74 13.09
N PRO A 190 0.20 -3.53 13.75
CA PRO A 190 0.06 -2.50 14.79
C PRO A 190 0.96 -2.78 15.99
N VAL A 191 1.94 -1.93 16.22
CA VAL A 191 2.86 -2.01 17.36
C VAL A 191 2.89 -0.70 18.13
N GLU A 192 3.10 -0.79 19.44
CA GLU A 192 3.52 0.33 20.29
C GLU A 192 5.04 0.32 20.40
N GLN A 193 5.67 1.40 19.95
CA GLN A 193 7.12 1.55 20.01
C GLN A 193 7.54 2.48 21.15
N LYS A 194 8.55 2.07 21.90
CA LYS A 194 9.21 2.89 22.95
C LYS A 194 10.58 3.41 22.53
N SER A 195 11.11 2.88 21.46
CA SER A 195 12.34 3.29 20.78
C SER A 195 12.32 2.80 19.34
N ILE A 196 13.28 3.21 18.55
CA ILE A 196 13.45 2.75 17.16
C ILE A 196 13.66 1.22 17.06
N ARG A 197 14.13 0.57 18.13
CA ARG A 197 14.41 -0.86 18.20
C ARG A 197 13.38 -1.64 19.00
N SER A 198 12.24 -1.08 19.34
CA SER A 198 11.21 -1.79 20.11
C SER A 198 9.86 -1.73 19.44
N GLY A 199 9.05 -2.80 19.58
CA GLY A 199 7.69 -2.83 19.11
C GLY A 199 6.86 -3.88 19.83
N ILE A 200 5.98 -3.44 20.73
CA ILE A 200 5.05 -4.31 21.41
C ILE A 200 3.85 -4.54 20.50
N LEU A 201 3.67 -5.78 20.04
CA LEU A 201 2.56 -6.12 19.16
C LEU A 201 1.22 -5.92 19.89
N GLN A 202 0.39 -5.02 19.36
CA GLN A 202 -0.94 -4.75 19.94
C GLN A 202 -1.96 -5.83 19.56
N ARG A 203 -1.93 -6.27 18.29
CA ARG A 203 -2.81 -7.31 17.74
C ARG A 203 -2.29 -7.85 16.42
N TRP A 204 -2.65 -9.08 16.11
CA TRP A 204 -2.46 -9.62 14.77
C TRP A 204 -3.51 -9.10 13.78
N THR A 205 -3.13 -9.00 12.53
CA THR A 205 -3.95 -8.72 11.35
C THR A 205 -3.57 -9.70 10.23
N LYS A 206 -4.13 -9.59 9.03
CA LYS A 206 -3.71 -10.36 7.84
C LYS A 206 -3.75 -11.89 8.05
N ASN A 207 -4.74 -12.39 8.81
CA ASN A 207 -4.93 -13.82 9.12
C ASN A 207 -3.82 -14.46 9.98
N PHE A 208 -3.00 -13.66 10.67
CA PHE A 208 -2.09 -14.17 11.67
C PHE A 208 -2.79 -14.37 13.01
N ASN A 209 -2.39 -15.45 13.71
CA ASN A 209 -2.79 -15.73 15.08
C ASN A 209 -1.69 -16.56 15.78
N VAL A 210 -0.52 -15.96 15.94
CA VAL A 210 0.66 -16.61 16.52
C VAL A 210 0.66 -16.39 18.02
N SER A 211 0.72 -17.48 18.80
CA SER A 211 0.70 -17.42 20.24
C SER A 211 2.02 -16.89 20.82
N GLY A 212 1.96 -16.16 21.94
CA GLY A 212 3.12 -15.66 22.68
C GLY A 212 3.77 -14.40 22.09
N VAL A 213 3.12 -13.71 21.14
CA VAL A 213 3.66 -12.49 20.52
C VAL A 213 2.88 -11.24 20.92
N VAL A 214 1.54 -11.31 20.94
CA VAL A 214 0.71 -10.16 21.34
C VAL A 214 1.04 -9.72 22.76
N GLY A 215 1.23 -8.41 22.95
CA GLY A 215 1.62 -7.81 24.24
C GLY A 215 3.12 -7.90 24.54
N HIS A 216 3.92 -8.42 23.65
CA HIS A 216 5.37 -8.55 23.81
C HIS A 216 6.14 -7.80 22.72
N ASP A 217 7.38 -7.42 23.03
CA ASP A 217 8.29 -6.80 22.06
C ASP A 217 8.79 -7.85 21.06
N VAL A 218 8.58 -7.61 19.78
CA VAL A 218 8.91 -8.55 18.70
C VAL A 218 10.41 -8.60 18.40
N VAL A 219 11.16 -7.52 18.71
CA VAL A 219 12.59 -7.45 18.40
C VAL A 219 13.40 -8.44 19.24
N PRO A 220 13.31 -8.46 20.58
CA PRO A 220 14.05 -9.46 21.37
C PRO A 220 13.66 -10.89 21.03
N GLN A 221 12.39 -11.15 20.68
CA GLN A 221 11.94 -12.48 20.31
C GLN A 221 12.60 -12.98 19.01
N LEU A 222 12.73 -12.12 18.00
CA LEU A 222 13.45 -12.46 16.76
C LEU A 222 14.95 -12.58 17.01
N GLU A 223 15.55 -11.67 17.79
CA GLU A 223 16.99 -11.72 18.13
C GLU A 223 17.36 -13.01 18.85
N GLU A 224 16.48 -13.54 19.71
CA GLU A 224 16.69 -14.83 20.38
C GLU A 224 16.83 -15.99 19.36
N GLU A 225 15.97 -16.05 18.36
CA GLU A 225 16.02 -17.09 17.32
C GLU A 225 17.20 -16.91 16.36
N LEU A 226 17.54 -15.67 16.02
CA LEU A 226 18.74 -15.36 15.23
C LEU A 226 20.01 -15.84 15.95
N ALA A 227 20.13 -15.58 17.26
CA ALA A 227 21.25 -16.03 18.07
C ALA A 227 21.33 -17.56 18.18
N LYS A 228 20.21 -18.27 18.43
CA LYS A 228 20.14 -19.75 18.46
C LYS A 228 20.64 -20.38 17.16
N LYS A 229 20.43 -19.71 16.02
CA LYS A 229 20.83 -20.21 14.69
C LYS A 229 22.19 -19.68 14.23
N ASN A 230 22.88 -18.90 15.06
CA ASN A 230 24.15 -18.25 14.73
C ASN A 230 24.05 -17.42 13.43
N VAL A 231 23.00 -16.59 13.30
CA VAL A 231 22.84 -15.68 12.17
C VAL A 231 23.55 -14.35 12.51
N PRO A 232 24.56 -13.91 11.73
CA PRO A 232 25.40 -12.77 12.07
C PRO A 232 24.74 -11.44 11.66
N VAL A 233 23.61 -11.10 12.29
CA VAL A 233 22.89 -9.85 12.07
C VAL A 233 22.50 -9.20 13.41
N ARG A 234 22.34 -7.88 13.40
CA ARG A 234 21.90 -7.08 14.56
C ARG A 234 20.72 -6.21 14.15
N ILE A 235 19.57 -6.36 14.78
CA ILE A 235 18.40 -5.51 14.51
C ILE A 235 18.70 -4.11 15.05
N VAL A 236 18.70 -3.09 14.19
CA VAL A 236 18.98 -1.69 14.53
C VAL A 236 17.74 -0.79 14.42
N ALA A 237 16.74 -1.22 13.67
CA ALA A 237 15.48 -0.52 13.54
C ALA A 237 14.32 -1.49 13.31
N LEU A 238 13.19 -1.20 13.96
CA LEU A 238 11.89 -1.77 13.64
C LEU A 238 11.09 -0.72 12.89
N VAL A 239 10.64 -1.04 11.69
CA VAL A 239 10.03 -0.09 10.75
C VAL A 239 8.65 -0.57 10.33
N ASN A 240 7.66 0.32 10.32
CA ASN A 240 6.41 0.06 9.64
C ASN A 240 6.55 0.34 8.13
N ASP A 241 5.90 -0.44 7.27
CA ASP A 241 5.95 -0.31 5.81
C ASP A 241 5.58 1.10 5.32
N THR A 242 4.59 1.72 5.95
CA THR A 242 4.12 3.07 5.60
C THR A 242 5.16 4.14 5.95
N ALA A 243 5.83 4.00 7.11
CA ALA A 243 6.92 4.88 7.51
C ALA A 243 8.13 4.72 6.57
N GLY A 244 8.45 3.48 6.20
CA GLY A 244 9.48 3.18 5.19
C GLY A 244 9.14 3.80 3.83
N THR A 245 7.88 3.72 3.40
CA THR A 245 7.41 4.35 2.15
C THR A 245 7.60 5.87 2.17
N LEU A 246 7.30 6.53 3.31
CA LEU A 246 7.56 7.97 3.45
C LEU A 246 9.05 8.29 3.32
N VAL A 247 9.90 7.55 4.02
CA VAL A 247 11.35 7.77 4.04
C VAL A 247 11.96 7.55 2.67
N ALA A 248 11.65 6.43 1.99
CA ALA A 248 12.14 6.14 0.65
C ALA A 248 11.70 7.17 -0.39
N SER A 249 10.42 7.55 -0.35
CA SER A 249 9.88 8.55 -1.28
C SER A 249 10.48 9.93 -1.04
N HIS A 250 10.64 10.36 0.21
CA HIS A 250 11.27 11.63 0.55
C HIS A 250 12.76 11.66 0.17
N TYR A 251 13.45 10.55 0.30
CA TYR A 251 14.86 10.42 -0.10
C TYR A 251 15.07 10.77 -1.59
N ARG A 252 14.17 10.32 -2.45
CA ARG A 252 14.19 10.64 -3.89
C ARG A 252 13.60 12.01 -4.21
N ASP A 253 12.53 12.37 -3.53
CA ASP A 253 11.79 13.62 -3.75
C ASP A 253 11.47 14.34 -2.43
N PRO A 254 12.25 15.36 -2.05
CA PRO A 254 12.04 16.11 -0.80
C PRO A 254 10.69 16.84 -0.69
N GLN A 255 9.91 16.94 -1.78
CA GLN A 255 8.54 17.45 -1.74
C GLN A 255 7.54 16.45 -1.16
N VAL A 256 7.91 15.18 -1.06
CA VAL A 256 7.08 14.16 -0.41
C VAL A 256 6.98 14.45 1.09
N LYS A 257 5.76 14.65 1.57
CA LYS A 257 5.45 14.90 2.99
C LYS A 257 4.59 13.80 3.60
N ILE A 258 4.00 12.95 2.78
CA ILE A 258 3.13 11.84 3.20
C ILE A 258 3.57 10.60 2.47
N GLY A 259 3.80 9.51 3.22
CA GLY A 259 3.90 8.16 2.69
C GLY A 259 2.57 7.46 2.88
N SER A 260 2.12 6.71 1.90
CA SER A 260 0.84 6.01 1.97
C SER A 260 0.93 4.61 1.38
N ILE A 261 0.17 3.70 1.96
CA ILE A 261 -0.08 2.37 1.41
C ILE A 261 -1.50 2.35 0.86
N PHE A 262 -1.66 1.94 -0.40
CA PHE A 262 -2.96 1.65 -1.01
C PHE A 262 -2.87 0.32 -1.77
N SER A 263 -3.06 -0.75 -1.02
CA SER A 263 -2.87 -2.13 -1.46
C SER A 263 -3.96 -3.04 -0.87
N THR A 264 -3.61 -4.22 -0.37
CA THR A 264 -4.49 -5.12 0.40
C THR A 264 -5.14 -4.39 1.58
N GLY A 265 -4.37 -3.53 2.28
CA GLY A 265 -4.83 -2.58 3.28
C GLY A 265 -4.62 -1.14 2.82
N CYS A 266 -4.97 -0.18 3.68
CA CYS A 266 -4.66 1.23 3.48
C CYS A 266 -4.12 1.86 4.77
N ASN A 267 -3.05 2.66 4.63
CA ASN A 267 -2.44 3.38 5.75
C ASN A 267 -1.68 4.62 5.25
N ALA A 268 -1.33 5.53 6.15
CA ALA A 268 -0.48 6.67 5.85
C ALA A 268 0.45 7.02 7.01
N ALA A 269 1.58 7.65 6.66
CA ALA A 269 2.53 8.20 7.62
C ALA A 269 2.94 9.62 7.19
N TYR A 270 3.25 10.45 8.16
CA TYR A 270 3.72 11.80 7.95
C TYR A 270 4.63 12.25 9.11
N MET A 271 5.37 13.34 8.94
CA MET A 271 6.25 13.88 9.98
C MET A 271 5.49 14.89 10.86
N GLU A 272 5.59 14.74 12.19
CA GLU A 272 4.98 15.60 13.18
C GLU A 272 6.03 16.22 14.11
N GLU A 273 5.76 17.40 14.66
CA GLU A 273 6.60 18.02 15.70
C GLU A 273 6.26 17.44 17.08
N CYS A 274 7.28 17.10 17.87
CA CYS A 274 7.10 16.47 19.19
C CYS A 274 6.23 17.30 20.14
N ARG A 275 6.30 18.63 20.09
CA ARG A 275 5.43 19.53 20.87
C ARG A 275 3.93 19.38 20.60
N LEU A 276 3.58 18.89 19.39
CA LEU A 276 2.20 18.64 18.95
C LEU A 276 1.71 17.23 19.27
N ILE A 277 2.52 16.43 19.98
CA ILE A 277 2.21 15.05 20.33
C ILE A 277 2.16 14.90 21.86
N PRO A 278 1.02 15.16 22.50
CA PRO A 278 0.88 15.02 23.96
C PRO A 278 1.28 13.66 24.52
N LYS A 279 1.19 12.58 23.72
CA LYS A 279 1.68 11.25 24.09
C LYS A 279 3.19 11.22 24.42
N LEU A 280 3.97 12.16 23.89
CA LEU A 280 5.42 12.27 24.12
C LEU A 280 5.79 13.18 25.30
N ARG A 281 4.81 13.75 26.02
CA ARG A 281 5.09 14.55 27.20
C ARG A 281 5.84 13.72 28.24
N GLY A 282 6.99 14.25 28.69
CA GLY A 282 7.85 13.52 29.63
C GLY A 282 8.82 12.51 29.00
N SER A 283 8.85 12.37 27.69
CA SER A 283 9.84 11.51 26.99
C SER A 283 11.27 12.05 27.00
N GLY A 284 11.46 13.32 27.36
CA GLY A 284 12.76 14.01 27.33
C GLY A 284 13.18 14.45 25.92
N LEU A 285 12.33 14.26 24.90
CA LEU A 285 12.62 14.75 23.55
C LEU A 285 12.49 16.28 23.47
N PRO A 286 13.35 16.94 22.65
CA PRO A 286 13.20 18.37 22.38
C PRO A 286 11.84 18.67 21.76
N GLU A 287 11.23 19.80 22.13
CA GLU A 287 9.90 20.20 21.62
C GLU A 287 9.90 20.48 20.12
N ASP A 288 11.01 20.97 19.58
CA ASP A 288 11.22 21.24 18.15
C ASP A 288 11.67 20.01 17.34
N ALA A 289 11.95 18.90 18.02
CA ALA A 289 12.24 17.65 17.33
C ALA A 289 11.01 17.17 16.53
N ILE A 290 11.28 16.47 15.45
CA ILE A 290 10.26 15.88 14.57
C ILE A 290 10.30 14.37 14.67
N VAL A 291 9.16 13.73 14.46
CA VAL A 291 9.03 12.27 14.45
C VAL A 291 7.99 11.81 13.42
N ILE A 292 8.25 10.69 12.76
CA ILE A 292 7.25 10.09 11.88
C ILE A 292 6.13 9.47 12.71
N ILE A 293 4.89 9.80 12.34
CA ILE A 293 3.68 9.19 12.85
C ILE A 293 3.17 8.18 11.84
N ASN A 294 3.05 6.92 12.26
CA ASN A 294 2.28 5.89 11.57
C ASN A 294 0.82 6.01 12.03
N THR A 295 -0.06 6.48 11.15
CA THR A 295 -1.41 6.86 11.55
C THR A 295 -2.28 5.68 11.95
N GLU A 296 -2.17 4.54 11.28
CA GLU A 296 -3.10 3.41 11.39
C GLU A 296 -4.55 3.84 11.12
N TYR A 297 -4.74 4.75 10.16
CA TYR A 297 -6.00 5.42 9.88
C TYR A 297 -7.09 4.49 9.31
N GLY A 298 -6.77 3.26 8.96
CA GLY A 298 -7.76 2.25 8.62
C GLY A 298 -8.84 2.07 9.71
N ALA A 299 -8.49 2.39 10.95
CA ALA A 299 -9.38 2.36 12.11
C ALA A 299 -10.32 3.58 12.22
N PHE A 300 -10.26 4.54 11.31
CA PHE A 300 -11.15 5.71 11.34
C PHE A 300 -12.62 5.28 11.34
N ASP A 301 -13.38 5.93 12.18
CA ASP A 301 -14.83 5.74 12.37
C ASP A 301 -15.26 4.31 12.72
N ASN A 302 -14.47 3.57 13.52
CA ASN A 302 -14.91 2.29 14.09
C ASN A 302 -16.24 2.40 14.85
N GLU A 303 -16.59 3.60 15.32
CA GLU A 303 -17.88 3.90 15.97
C GLU A 303 -19.04 4.06 14.99
N ARG A 304 -18.80 4.07 13.68
CA ARG A 304 -19.82 4.16 12.60
C ARG A 304 -20.70 5.42 12.68
N LYS A 305 -20.11 6.60 12.96
CA LYS A 305 -20.80 7.87 13.16
C LYS A 305 -20.67 8.84 11.99
N ILE A 306 -19.66 8.64 11.12
CA ILE A 306 -19.22 9.63 10.13
C ILE A 306 -19.34 9.08 8.71
N LEU A 307 -18.84 7.84 8.49
CA LEU A 307 -18.82 7.22 7.18
C LEU A 307 -20.23 6.80 6.73
N PRO A 308 -20.60 7.02 5.46
CA PRO A 308 -21.92 6.67 4.94
C PRO A 308 -22.00 5.17 4.65
N LEU A 309 -22.20 4.38 5.71
CA LEU A 309 -22.28 2.93 5.62
C LEU A 309 -23.57 2.46 4.97
N THR A 310 -23.44 1.69 3.90
CA THR A 310 -24.54 0.99 3.25
C THR A 310 -24.89 -0.32 3.99
N PRO A 311 -26.01 -0.98 3.68
CA PRO A 311 -26.26 -2.34 4.17
C PRO A 311 -25.17 -3.34 3.82
N PHE A 312 -24.52 -3.19 2.66
CA PHE A 312 -23.42 -4.03 2.22
C PHE A 312 -22.15 -3.83 3.04
N ASP A 313 -21.86 -2.59 3.46
CA ASP A 313 -20.72 -2.32 4.36
C ASP A 313 -20.91 -2.98 5.72
N ARG A 314 -22.14 -2.99 6.23
CA ARG A 314 -22.48 -3.67 7.49
C ARG A 314 -22.33 -5.18 7.36
N GLN A 315 -22.86 -5.77 6.29
CA GLN A 315 -22.74 -7.19 6.01
C GLN A 315 -21.28 -7.60 5.86
N LEU A 316 -20.48 -6.85 5.07
CA LEU A 316 -19.07 -7.10 4.90
C LEU A 316 -18.30 -7.03 6.23
N ASP A 317 -18.63 -6.06 7.08
CA ASP A 317 -18.02 -5.93 8.40
C ASP A 317 -18.40 -7.12 9.31
N ASP A 318 -19.66 -7.49 9.36
CA ASP A 318 -20.17 -8.59 10.19
C ASP A 318 -19.58 -9.95 9.76
N GLU A 319 -19.36 -10.18 8.46
CA GLU A 319 -18.75 -11.39 7.88
C GLU A 319 -17.21 -11.39 7.91
N SER A 320 -16.57 -10.28 8.26
CA SER A 320 -15.11 -10.15 8.27
C SER A 320 -14.47 -10.83 9.50
N ALA A 321 -13.16 -11.07 9.43
CA ALA A 321 -12.38 -11.64 10.53
C ALA A 321 -12.40 -10.77 11.81
N HIS A 322 -12.66 -9.46 11.68
CA HIS A 322 -12.63 -8.50 12.79
C HIS A 322 -13.83 -7.54 12.73
N PRO A 323 -15.05 -7.98 13.06
CA PRO A 323 -16.23 -7.12 13.07
C PRO A 323 -16.06 -5.90 13.97
N GLY A 324 -16.53 -4.73 13.53
CA GLY A 324 -16.47 -3.47 14.26
C GLY A 324 -15.10 -2.80 14.27
N ARG A 325 -14.12 -3.30 13.52
CA ARG A 325 -12.76 -2.73 13.42
C ARG A 325 -12.41 -2.43 11.98
N GLN A 326 -11.50 -1.47 11.78
CA GLN A 326 -10.97 -1.10 10.46
C GLN A 326 -12.09 -0.74 9.47
N ILE A 327 -13.08 0.01 9.93
CA ILE A 327 -14.28 0.36 9.13
C ILE A 327 -13.88 1.15 7.87
N TYR A 328 -13.02 2.16 8.02
CA TYR A 328 -12.53 2.92 6.87
C TYR A 328 -11.74 2.04 5.89
N GLU A 329 -10.83 1.20 6.39
CA GLU A 329 -10.07 0.28 5.55
C GLU A 329 -10.98 -0.66 4.77
N LYS A 330 -12.05 -1.17 5.37
CA LYS A 330 -13.03 -2.04 4.72
C LYS A 330 -13.78 -1.37 3.57
N MET A 331 -13.90 -0.04 3.60
CA MET A 331 -14.55 0.72 2.52
C MET A 331 -13.58 1.12 1.40
N VAL A 332 -12.26 1.05 1.64
CA VAL A 332 -11.24 1.64 0.76
C VAL A 332 -10.30 0.60 0.16
N SER A 333 -9.85 -0.37 0.95
CA SER A 333 -8.69 -1.17 0.57
C SER A 333 -8.99 -2.34 -0.36
N GLY A 334 -7.95 -2.80 -1.05
CA GLY A 334 -8.06 -3.82 -2.09
C GLY A 334 -8.57 -5.17 -1.60
N LEU A 335 -8.40 -5.51 -0.33
CA LEU A 335 -8.93 -6.76 0.21
C LEU A 335 -10.47 -6.79 0.13
N TYR A 336 -11.11 -5.63 0.23
CA TYR A 336 -12.56 -5.55 0.43
C TYR A 336 -13.35 -5.02 -0.77
N ILE A 337 -12.71 -4.32 -1.71
CA ILE A 337 -13.41 -3.77 -2.89
C ILE A 337 -14.05 -4.88 -3.73
N GLY A 338 -13.33 -5.99 -3.93
CA GLY A 338 -13.86 -7.15 -4.66
C GLY A 338 -15.01 -7.83 -3.92
N GLU A 339 -14.89 -7.99 -2.61
CA GLU A 339 -15.93 -8.57 -1.77
C GLU A 339 -17.20 -7.69 -1.73
N MET A 340 -17.06 -6.37 -1.69
CA MET A 340 -18.16 -5.44 -1.80
C MET A 340 -18.94 -5.66 -3.11
N LEU A 341 -18.23 -5.77 -4.24
CA LEU A 341 -18.87 -6.05 -5.52
C LEU A 341 -19.59 -7.41 -5.50
N ARG A 342 -18.97 -8.44 -4.94
CA ARG A 342 -19.55 -9.77 -4.81
C ARG A 342 -20.88 -9.73 -4.07
N LEU A 343 -20.94 -9.05 -2.92
CA LEU A 343 -22.16 -8.92 -2.12
C LEU A 343 -23.27 -8.21 -2.88
N VAL A 344 -22.94 -7.11 -3.57
CA VAL A 344 -23.93 -6.35 -4.38
C VAL A 344 -24.47 -7.20 -5.53
N MET A 345 -23.59 -7.88 -6.29
CA MET A 345 -24.02 -8.74 -7.39
C MET A 345 -24.84 -9.94 -6.91
N LEU A 346 -24.47 -10.55 -5.77
CA LEU A 346 -25.20 -11.65 -5.19
C LEU A 346 -26.62 -11.22 -4.77
N ARG A 347 -26.76 -10.04 -4.16
CA ARG A 347 -28.05 -9.46 -3.80
C ARG A 347 -28.95 -9.26 -5.03
N MET A 348 -28.40 -8.65 -6.09
CA MET A 348 -29.15 -8.47 -7.34
C MET A 348 -29.53 -9.78 -8.01
N HIS A 349 -28.70 -10.83 -7.87
CA HIS A 349 -29.05 -12.17 -8.33
C HIS A 349 -30.21 -12.75 -7.53
N GLU A 350 -30.18 -12.66 -6.21
CA GLU A 350 -31.26 -13.16 -5.34
C GLU A 350 -32.60 -12.44 -5.58
N GLU A 351 -32.54 -11.17 -5.96
CA GLU A 351 -33.69 -10.36 -6.37
C GLU A 351 -34.12 -10.62 -7.85
N GLY A 352 -33.43 -11.55 -8.55
CA GLY A 352 -33.77 -11.97 -9.92
C GLY A 352 -33.40 -10.96 -11.02
N MET A 353 -32.57 -9.97 -10.70
CA MET A 353 -32.14 -8.91 -11.64
C MET A 353 -30.88 -9.27 -12.44
N LEU A 354 -29.98 -10.08 -11.88
CA LEU A 354 -28.76 -10.54 -12.53
C LEU A 354 -28.67 -12.07 -12.54
N PHE A 355 -28.07 -12.63 -13.60
CA PHE A 355 -27.68 -14.03 -13.71
C PHE A 355 -28.83 -15.03 -13.49
N LYS A 356 -30.04 -14.66 -13.87
CA LYS A 356 -31.25 -15.50 -13.68
C LYS A 356 -31.05 -16.87 -14.34
N GLY A 357 -31.24 -17.93 -13.56
CA GLY A 357 -31.10 -19.31 -14.02
C GLY A 357 -29.67 -19.80 -14.26
N LYS A 358 -28.66 -19.01 -13.85
CA LYS A 358 -27.25 -19.39 -13.99
C LYS A 358 -26.69 -19.93 -12.67
N ASP A 359 -25.66 -20.75 -12.77
CA ASP A 359 -24.91 -21.22 -11.61
C ASP A 359 -23.99 -20.10 -11.09
N VAL A 360 -24.30 -19.60 -9.90
CA VAL A 360 -23.52 -18.56 -9.21
C VAL A 360 -22.76 -19.10 -8.00
N SER A 361 -22.45 -20.38 -7.97
CA SER A 361 -21.77 -21.04 -6.83
C SER A 361 -20.44 -20.34 -6.46
N ARG A 362 -19.65 -19.92 -7.46
CA ARG A 362 -18.42 -19.15 -7.23
C ARG A 362 -18.71 -17.79 -6.60
N LEU A 363 -19.77 -17.10 -7.02
CA LEU A 363 -20.16 -15.81 -6.44
C LEU A 363 -20.67 -15.95 -4.99
N ARG A 364 -21.19 -17.13 -4.60
CA ARG A 364 -21.57 -17.42 -3.21
C ARG A 364 -20.39 -17.65 -2.27
N THR A 365 -19.21 -17.94 -2.83
CA THR A 365 -17.98 -18.13 -2.03
C THR A 365 -17.45 -16.77 -1.59
N ALA A 366 -17.28 -16.56 -0.29
CA ALA A 366 -16.72 -15.33 0.26
C ALA A 366 -15.30 -15.08 -0.27
N ASN A 367 -14.96 -13.83 -0.54
CA ASN A 367 -13.68 -13.38 -1.09
C ASN A 367 -13.29 -14.01 -2.43
N SER A 368 -14.26 -14.48 -3.21
CA SER A 368 -14.02 -15.07 -4.53
C SER A 368 -13.66 -14.03 -5.62
N LEU A 369 -13.90 -12.75 -5.37
CA LEU A 369 -13.54 -11.66 -6.27
C LEU A 369 -12.42 -10.81 -5.68
N GLU A 370 -11.32 -10.76 -6.39
CA GLU A 370 -10.21 -9.85 -6.07
C GLU A 370 -10.42 -8.49 -6.74
N THR A 371 -9.77 -7.46 -6.24
CA THR A 371 -9.78 -6.11 -6.85
C THR A 371 -9.22 -6.10 -8.28
N SER A 372 -8.35 -7.04 -8.62
CA SER A 372 -7.87 -7.26 -9.99
C SER A 372 -8.99 -7.52 -10.99
N PHE A 373 -10.08 -8.18 -10.56
CA PHE A 373 -11.29 -8.38 -11.38
C PHE A 373 -11.93 -7.05 -11.77
N LEU A 374 -12.11 -6.13 -10.82
CA LEU A 374 -12.69 -4.81 -11.08
C LEU A 374 -11.81 -4.00 -12.05
N SER A 375 -10.50 -4.03 -11.81
CA SER A 375 -9.53 -3.37 -12.68
C SER A 375 -9.60 -3.89 -14.12
N ALA A 376 -9.66 -5.21 -14.29
CA ALA A 376 -9.74 -5.82 -15.62
C ALA A 376 -11.03 -5.45 -16.36
N VAL A 377 -12.17 -5.40 -15.64
CA VAL A 377 -13.46 -4.98 -16.21
C VAL A 377 -13.44 -3.51 -16.62
N GLU A 378 -12.90 -2.61 -15.81
CA GLU A 378 -12.88 -1.18 -16.12
C GLU A 378 -11.88 -0.78 -17.23
N MET A 379 -10.95 -1.65 -17.56
CA MET A 379 -10.05 -1.43 -18.71
C MET A 379 -10.74 -1.59 -20.07
N ASP A 380 -11.86 -2.31 -20.12
CA ASP A 380 -12.65 -2.48 -21.35
C ASP A 380 -13.60 -1.29 -21.55
N MET A 381 -13.18 -0.34 -22.38
CA MET A 381 -13.97 0.82 -22.76
C MET A 381 -14.80 0.61 -24.02
N SER A 382 -14.79 -0.62 -24.58
CA SER A 382 -15.54 -0.95 -25.79
C SER A 382 -17.05 -1.05 -25.52
N GLU A 383 -17.88 -0.76 -26.53
CA GLU A 383 -19.35 -0.96 -26.45
C GLU A 383 -19.72 -2.44 -26.32
N SER A 384 -18.93 -3.31 -26.92
CA SER A 384 -19.16 -4.76 -26.94
C SER A 384 -18.84 -5.44 -25.60
N LEU A 385 -18.04 -4.82 -24.72
CA LEU A 385 -17.59 -5.36 -23.44
C LEU A 385 -17.02 -6.79 -23.59
N THR A 386 -16.23 -7.04 -24.63
CA THR A 386 -15.72 -8.38 -24.98
C THR A 386 -14.75 -8.90 -23.94
N ASP A 387 -13.85 -8.04 -23.44
CA ASP A 387 -12.92 -8.39 -22.37
C ASP A 387 -13.64 -8.59 -21.04
N VAL A 388 -14.66 -7.78 -20.75
CA VAL A 388 -15.53 -7.99 -19.58
C VAL A 388 -16.17 -9.36 -19.62
N LYS A 389 -16.75 -9.76 -20.76
CA LYS A 389 -17.35 -11.07 -20.93
C LYS A 389 -16.34 -12.21 -20.67
N ARG A 390 -15.11 -12.06 -21.17
CA ARG A 390 -14.03 -13.03 -20.94
C ARG A 390 -13.66 -13.10 -19.46
N VAL A 391 -13.50 -11.97 -18.78
CA VAL A 391 -13.15 -11.92 -17.36
C VAL A 391 -14.22 -12.60 -16.49
N PHE A 392 -15.51 -12.38 -16.78
CA PHE A 392 -16.61 -13.07 -16.07
C PHE A 392 -16.56 -14.59 -16.29
N LYS A 393 -16.27 -15.05 -17.52
CA LYS A 393 -16.15 -16.48 -17.82
C LYS A 393 -14.97 -17.12 -17.10
N GLU A 394 -13.81 -16.50 -17.12
CA GLU A 394 -12.59 -17.03 -16.51
C GLU A 394 -12.67 -17.04 -14.97
N SER A 395 -13.09 -15.93 -14.37
CA SER A 395 -13.09 -15.76 -12.92
C SER A 395 -14.29 -16.44 -12.26
N LEU A 396 -15.49 -16.30 -12.82
CA LEU A 396 -16.74 -16.76 -12.19
C LEU A 396 -17.37 -17.96 -12.89
N ASN A 397 -16.86 -18.39 -14.04
CA ASN A 397 -17.48 -19.37 -14.94
C ASN A 397 -18.91 -18.98 -15.37
N LEU A 398 -19.17 -17.68 -15.46
CA LEU A 398 -20.47 -17.12 -15.86
C LEU A 398 -20.43 -16.69 -17.33
N GLU A 399 -21.44 -17.11 -18.09
CA GLU A 399 -21.75 -16.53 -19.39
C GLU A 399 -22.83 -15.46 -19.20
N VAL A 400 -22.43 -14.21 -19.40
CA VAL A 400 -23.20 -13.02 -19.01
C VAL A 400 -23.76 -12.35 -20.25
N ALA A 401 -25.04 -11.98 -20.21
CA ALA A 401 -25.70 -11.26 -21.30
C ALA A 401 -25.21 -9.78 -21.33
N GLN A 402 -25.31 -9.13 -22.50
CA GLN A 402 -24.80 -7.77 -22.70
C GLN A 402 -25.36 -6.75 -21.68
N GLY A 403 -26.66 -6.80 -21.39
CA GLY A 403 -27.28 -5.94 -20.39
C GLY A 403 -26.73 -6.18 -18.98
N GLU A 404 -26.52 -7.45 -18.61
CA GLU A 404 -25.93 -7.81 -17.30
C GLU A 404 -24.47 -7.34 -17.21
N LEU A 405 -23.67 -7.43 -18.31
CA LEU A 405 -22.31 -6.90 -18.36
C LEU A 405 -22.29 -5.39 -18.12
N LYS A 406 -23.20 -4.65 -18.79
CA LYS A 406 -23.37 -3.19 -18.58
C LYS A 406 -23.70 -2.87 -17.11
N ALA A 407 -24.67 -3.57 -16.52
CA ALA A 407 -25.05 -3.37 -15.12
C ALA A 407 -23.89 -3.64 -14.16
N CYS A 408 -23.15 -4.74 -14.34
CA CYS A 408 -21.98 -5.06 -13.52
C CYS A 408 -20.86 -4.05 -13.69
N SER A 409 -20.56 -3.60 -14.92
CA SER A 409 -19.55 -2.56 -15.17
C SER A 409 -19.91 -1.23 -14.52
N TYR A 410 -21.19 -0.88 -14.51
CA TYR A 410 -21.69 0.30 -13.81
C TYR A 410 -21.48 0.21 -12.29
N LEU A 411 -21.82 -0.93 -11.67
CA LEU A 411 -21.59 -1.19 -10.24
C LEU A 411 -20.11 -1.10 -9.86
N ILE A 412 -19.26 -1.68 -10.69
CA ILE A 412 -17.80 -1.63 -10.50
C ILE A 412 -17.32 -0.17 -10.47
N GLY A 413 -17.81 0.64 -11.42
CA GLY A 413 -17.50 2.08 -11.46
C GLY A 413 -17.92 2.82 -10.20
N LEU A 414 -19.11 2.54 -9.64
CA LEU A 414 -19.60 3.16 -8.41
C LEU A 414 -18.76 2.76 -7.18
N ILE A 415 -18.48 1.47 -7.03
CA ILE A 415 -17.75 0.95 -5.87
C ILE A 415 -16.30 1.45 -5.86
N SER A 416 -15.62 1.37 -6.99
CA SER A 416 -14.24 1.83 -7.12
C SER A 416 -14.12 3.36 -7.01
N MET A 417 -15.12 4.10 -7.53
CA MET A 417 -15.19 5.55 -7.34
C MET A 417 -15.30 5.91 -5.86
N ARG A 418 -16.20 5.25 -5.11
CA ARG A 418 -16.33 5.49 -3.67
C ARG A 418 -15.02 5.22 -2.93
N ALA A 419 -14.38 4.09 -3.18
CA ALA A 419 -13.12 3.73 -2.54
C ALA A 419 -12.02 4.77 -2.79
N ALA A 420 -11.87 5.22 -4.03
CA ALA A 420 -10.87 6.23 -4.39
C ALA A 420 -11.16 7.60 -3.76
N ARG A 421 -12.43 8.01 -3.71
CA ARG A 421 -12.84 9.28 -3.09
C ARG A 421 -12.67 9.26 -1.57
N LEU A 422 -12.94 8.15 -0.92
CA LEU A 422 -12.65 7.96 0.51
C LEU A 422 -11.14 7.95 0.78
N TYR A 423 -10.34 7.28 -0.06
CA TYR A 423 -8.88 7.35 0.05
C TYR A 423 -8.37 8.79 -0.01
N ALA A 424 -8.91 9.60 -0.92
CA ALA A 424 -8.60 11.03 -0.99
C ALA A 424 -8.94 11.77 0.31
N CYS A 425 -10.02 11.40 1.02
CA CYS A 425 -10.36 11.99 2.32
C CYS A 425 -9.28 11.73 3.38
N GLY A 426 -8.66 10.54 3.42
CA GLY A 426 -7.59 10.22 4.34
C GLY A 426 -6.34 11.07 4.10
N ILE A 427 -5.92 11.21 2.83
CA ILE A 427 -4.80 12.10 2.46
C ILE A 427 -5.12 13.57 2.78
N ALA A 428 -6.31 14.02 2.39
CA ALA A 428 -6.75 15.39 2.67
C ALA A 428 -6.82 15.68 4.18
N ALA A 429 -7.20 14.72 5.01
CA ALA A 429 -7.25 14.87 6.45
C ALA A 429 -5.88 15.17 7.05
N ILE A 430 -4.83 14.47 6.60
CA ILE A 430 -3.44 14.73 7.03
C ILE A 430 -3.03 16.14 6.57
N CYS A 431 -3.30 16.51 5.31
CA CYS A 431 -2.97 17.82 4.78
C CYS A 431 -3.68 18.95 5.57
N LYS A 432 -4.98 18.80 5.86
CA LYS A 432 -5.75 19.77 6.67
C LYS A 432 -5.19 19.90 8.09
N LYS A 433 -4.94 18.77 8.76
CA LYS A 433 -4.38 18.75 10.11
C LYS A 433 -3.01 19.46 10.18
N LYS A 434 -2.15 19.22 9.18
CA LYS A 434 -0.80 19.82 9.12
C LYS A 434 -0.75 21.20 8.49
N GLY A 435 -1.85 21.71 7.93
CA GLY A 435 -1.84 22.95 7.15
C GLY A 435 -1.02 22.85 5.85
N ILE A 436 -0.85 21.65 5.31
CA ILE A 436 -0.11 21.41 4.06
C ILE A 436 -0.98 21.83 2.88
N ARG A 437 -0.52 22.85 2.14
CA ARG A 437 -1.21 23.34 0.95
C ARG A 437 -0.69 22.72 -0.35
N GLN A 438 0.57 22.32 -0.34
CA GLN A 438 1.25 21.71 -1.48
C GLN A 438 2.24 20.66 -1.01
N CYS A 439 2.19 19.46 -1.61
CA CYS A 439 3.15 18.40 -1.35
C CYS A 439 3.03 17.29 -2.41
N HIS A 440 4.02 16.40 -2.41
CA HIS A 440 3.89 15.09 -3.02
C HIS A 440 3.55 14.04 -1.96
N VAL A 441 2.83 13.01 -2.38
CA VAL A 441 2.48 11.82 -1.59
C VAL A 441 3.10 10.62 -2.29
N GLY A 442 4.00 9.93 -1.59
CA GLY A 442 4.52 8.65 -2.07
C GLY A 442 3.53 7.53 -1.74
N VAL A 443 2.97 6.88 -2.75
CA VAL A 443 1.96 5.82 -2.58
C VAL A 443 2.52 4.50 -3.04
N ASP A 444 2.67 3.54 -2.12
CA ASP A 444 3.04 2.17 -2.41
C ASP A 444 1.79 1.27 -2.40
N GLY A 445 1.83 0.23 -3.21
CA GLY A 445 0.82 -0.80 -3.25
C GLY A 445 0.29 -1.15 -4.64
N THR A 446 -0.09 -2.42 -4.76
CA THR A 446 -0.53 -2.99 -6.05
C THR A 446 -1.87 -2.42 -6.55
N VAL A 447 -2.75 -2.00 -5.66
CA VAL A 447 -4.01 -1.34 -6.03
C VAL A 447 -3.73 0.00 -6.69
N PHE A 448 -2.89 0.83 -6.08
CA PHE A 448 -2.55 2.13 -6.63
C PHE A 448 -1.76 2.04 -7.95
N SER A 449 -0.78 1.13 -8.03
CA SER A 449 0.11 1.02 -9.19
C SER A 449 -0.54 0.33 -10.39
N LYS A 450 -1.45 -0.62 -10.16
CA LYS A 450 -2.05 -1.44 -11.23
C LYS A 450 -3.47 -1.06 -11.61
N TYR A 451 -4.20 -0.35 -10.74
CA TYR A 451 -5.57 0.06 -11.01
C TYR A 451 -5.62 1.57 -11.33
N SER A 452 -5.25 1.94 -12.55
CA SER A 452 -5.09 3.33 -13.00
C SER A 452 -6.32 4.22 -12.79
N MET A 453 -7.55 3.67 -12.90
CA MET A 453 -8.78 4.42 -12.69
C MET A 453 -8.90 4.92 -11.24
N LEU A 454 -8.48 4.14 -10.25
CA LEU A 454 -8.50 4.55 -8.84
C LEU A 454 -7.60 5.75 -8.57
N LYS A 455 -6.40 5.79 -9.17
CA LYS A 455 -5.49 6.93 -9.04
C LYS A 455 -6.14 8.23 -9.51
N GLY A 456 -6.68 8.24 -10.73
CA GLY A 456 -7.33 9.43 -11.31
C GLY A 456 -8.54 9.89 -10.49
N ARG A 457 -9.34 8.94 -9.97
CA ARG A 457 -10.51 9.23 -9.10
C ARG A 457 -10.10 9.78 -7.75
N ALA A 458 -8.99 9.32 -7.19
CA ALA A 458 -8.44 9.85 -5.94
C ALA A 458 -7.97 11.30 -6.13
N VAL A 459 -7.26 11.59 -7.23
CA VAL A 459 -6.86 12.96 -7.59
C VAL A 459 -8.08 13.86 -7.76
N GLN A 460 -9.14 13.39 -8.46
CA GLN A 460 -10.38 14.14 -8.59
C GLN A 460 -11.06 14.37 -7.21
N GLY A 461 -11.01 13.38 -6.32
CA GLY A 461 -11.48 13.53 -4.95
C GLY A 461 -10.75 14.63 -4.17
N LEU A 462 -9.43 14.74 -4.33
CA LEU A 462 -8.65 15.84 -3.74
C LEU A 462 -9.05 17.20 -4.33
N ARG A 463 -9.24 17.29 -5.65
CA ARG A 463 -9.74 18.51 -6.30
C ARG A 463 -11.08 18.96 -5.73
N ASP A 464 -12.01 18.03 -5.56
CA ASP A 464 -13.35 18.29 -5.01
C ASP A 464 -13.29 18.71 -3.53
N ILE A 465 -12.37 18.15 -2.73
CA ILE A 465 -12.19 18.50 -1.31
C ILE A 465 -11.61 19.89 -1.12
N PHE A 466 -10.64 20.28 -1.96
CA PHE A 466 -9.91 21.53 -1.84
C PHE A 466 -10.37 22.65 -2.80
N ASP A 467 -11.45 22.42 -3.55
CA ASP A 467 -12.01 23.37 -4.53
C ASP A 467 -10.97 23.82 -5.58
N TRP A 468 -10.17 22.89 -6.08
CA TRP A 468 -9.23 23.23 -7.14
C TRP A 468 -9.94 23.22 -8.51
N GLU A 469 -10.06 24.40 -9.10
CA GLU A 469 -10.69 24.61 -10.39
C GLU A 469 -9.68 24.87 -11.52
N GLY A 470 -10.04 24.45 -12.72
CA GLY A 470 -9.30 24.72 -13.96
C GLY A 470 -8.03 23.89 -14.15
N ASP A 471 -7.11 24.39 -14.99
CA ASP A 471 -5.85 23.74 -15.37
C ASP A 471 -4.74 23.91 -14.31
N ARG A 472 -5.09 24.25 -13.07
CA ARG A 472 -4.11 24.32 -11.99
C ARG A 472 -3.49 22.95 -11.78
N LEU A 473 -2.17 22.92 -11.68
CA LEU A 473 -1.43 21.72 -11.27
C LEU A 473 -1.97 21.21 -9.94
N ASP A 474 -2.10 19.90 -9.82
CA ASP A 474 -2.52 19.29 -8.56
C ASP A 474 -1.53 19.65 -7.46
N LEU A 475 -1.99 20.43 -6.48
CA LEU A 475 -1.15 20.91 -5.38
C LEU A 475 -0.72 19.77 -4.45
N ILE A 476 -1.53 18.68 -4.40
CA ILE A 476 -1.17 17.44 -3.72
C ILE A 476 -1.06 16.36 -4.80
N ALA A 477 0.17 16.02 -5.19
CA ALA A 477 0.43 15.05 -6.24
C ALA A 477 0.60 13.65 -5.66
N LEU A 478 -0.16 12.68 -6.18
CA LEU A 478 -0.06 11.27 -5.81
C LEU A 478 0.94 10.58 -6.74
N ASN A 479 2.11 10.21 -6.23
CA ASN A 479 3.19 9.57 -6.98
C ASN A 479 3.36 8.12 -6.52
N THR A 480 3.63 7.21 -7.47
CA THR A 480 3.95 5.84 -7.12
C THR A 480 5.29 5.81 -6.38
N ALA A 481 5.30 5.23 -5.19
CA ALA A 481 6.52 4.98 -4.44
C ALA A 481 7.19 3.70 -4.94
N GLU A 482 8.51 3.67 -4.85
CA GLU A 482 9.32 2.50 -5.16
C GLU A 482 9.92 1.95 -3.87
N ASP A 483 9.67 0.68 -3.61
CA ASP A 483 10.29 -0.16 -2.57
C ASP A 483 10.41 0.47 -1.16
N GLY A 484 9.28 0.99 -0.65
CA GLY A 484 9.24 1.60 0.68
C GLY A 484 9.65 0.67 1.81
N SER A 485 9.24 -0.61 1.78
CA SER A 485 9.51 -1.56 2.87
C SER A 485 10.95 -2.12 2.86
N GLY A 486 11.62 -2.14 1.70
CA GLY A 486 13.03 -2.55 1.59
C GLY A 486 13.97 -1.36 1.77
N VAL A 487 14.03 -0.50 0.77
CA VAL A 487 14.94 0.65 0.75
C VAL A 487 14.62 1.65 1.86
N GLY A 488 13.33 1.92 2.12
CA GLY A 488 12.94 2.81 3.22
C GLY A 488 13.42 2.33 4.59
N ALA A 489 13.34 1.03 4.85
CA ALA A 489 13.84 0.45 6.09
C ALA A 489 15.39 0.53 6.19
N ALA A 490 16.12 0.34 5.08
CA ALA A 490 17.56 0.51 5.04
C ALA A 490 17.97 1.96 5.32
N LEU A 491 17.27 2.93 4.75
CA LEU A 491 17.48 4.35 5.03
C LEU A 491 17.22 4.68 6.49
N VAL A 492 16.15 4.15 7.09
CA VAL A 492 15.86 4.34 8.53
C VAL A 492 16.99 3.79 9.38
N ALA A 493 17.50 2.58 9.07
CA ALA A 493 18.62 1.99 9.79
C ALA A 493 19.88 2.85 9.66
N SER A 494 20.22 3.28 8.44
CA SER A 494 21.39 4.13 8.20
C SER A 494 21.31 5.47 8.94
N VAL A 495 20.11 6.07 9.01
CA VAL A 495 19.86 7.30 9.77
C VAL A 495 19.97 7.10 11.29
N ALA A 496 19.63 5.89 11.78
CA ALA A 496 19.68 5.55 13.21
C ALA A 496 21.08 5.19 13.70
N LEU A 497 22.01 4.83 12.81
CA LEU A 497 23.38 4.43 13.12
C LEU A 497 24.39 5.57 12.92
N HIS A 498 25.53 5.45 13.57
CA HIS A 498 26.68 6.29 13.25
C HIS A 498 27.34 5.75 11.96
N PRO A 499 27.89 6.60 11.07
CA PRO A 499 28.52 6.14 9.82
C PRO A 499 29.61 5.07 10.00
N SER A 500 30.34 5.08 11.13
CA SER A 500 31.34 4.07 11.46
C SER A 500 30.78 2.68 11.82
N GLU A 501 29.48 2.56 12.00
CA GLU A 501 28.79 1.28 12.27
C GLU A 501 28.29 0.58 11.00
N LEU A 502 28.48 1.22 9.84
CA LEU A 502 28.06 0.72 8.54
C LEU A 502 29.27 0.27 7.73
N GLU A 503 29.18 -0.93 7.17
CA GLU A 503 30.16 -1.45 6.24
C GLU A 503 30.09 -0.71 4.90
N GLU A 504 31.21 -0.25 4.38
CA GLU A 504 31.25 0.33 3.03
C GLU A 504 30.98 -0.76 2.00
N CYS A 505 30.22 -0.42 0.96
CA CYS A 505 29.94 -1.32 -0.13
C CYS A 505 30.17 -0.61 -1.49
N THR A 506 30.45 -1.41 -2.50
CA THR A 506 30.71 -0.92 -3.87
C THR A 506 29.64 -1.44 -4.84
N ALA A 507 29.38 -0.68 -5.91
CA ALA A 507 28.45 -1.10 -6.95
C ALA A 507 28.88 -2.40 -7.64
N GLU A 508 30.21 -2.69 -7.68
CA GLU A 508 30.75 -3.89 -8.31
C GLU A 508 30.31 -5.20 -7.60
N GLU A 509 29.97 -5.14 -6.32
CA GLU A 509 29.51 -6.31 -5.56
C GLU A 509 28.10 -6.78 -5.93
N TYR A 510 27.34 -5.96 -6.67
CA TYR A 510 25.97 -6.23 -7.08
C TYR A 510 25.81 -6.52 -8.57
N MET A 511 26.87 -6.32 -9.37
CA MET A 511 26.92 -6.67 -10.80
C MET A 511 27.26 -8.14 -11.00
#